data_b9f43ec9cb16117104ee24984bd3c6b8
#
_entry.id   b9f43ec9cb16117104ee24984bd3c6b8
#
_cell.length_a   1.000
_cell.length_b   1.000
_cell.length_c   1.000
_cell.angle_alpha   90.00
_cell.angle_beta   90.00
_cell.angle_gamma   90.00
#
_symmetry.space_group_name_H-M   'P 1'
#
loop_
_entity.id
_entity.type
_entity.pdbx_description
1 polymer ?
#
loop_
_entity_poly.entity_id
_entity_poly.type
_entity_poly.pdbx_seq_one_letter_code
_entity_poly.pdbx_strand_id
1 'polypeptide(L)'
;MRIACSLGSLLSVEEVLQCTQIISDTKIDSIWIPETWGMENFSMLGAVANKTKTQKIGSSIINIYSRSPSTISMGAATTDTLSNGRLILGLGTSSVPIVEDFHGEKFENPVQRMREYVEIIRLSLTKKQINYSGKIFDLLSFLKLPQALKNSPFPTSQVSK
;
A
#
# COMPACT_ATOMS: atom_id res chain seq x y z
N MET A 1 20.19 15.80 1.55
CA MET A 1 19.16 15.72 0.48
C MET A 1 18.63 14.30 0.47
N ARG A 2 17.31 14.09 0.36
CA ARG A 2 16.71 12.77 0.22
C ARG A 2 16.46 12.49 -1.27
N ILE A 3 16.82 11.30 -1.72
CA ILE A 3 16.65 10.89 -3.12
C ILE A 3 15.68 9.70 -3.17
N ALA A 4 14.66 9.84 -3.99
CA ALA A 4 13.67 8.79 -4.24
C ALA A 4 13.77 8.32 -5.70
N CYS A 5 13.59 7.03 -5.94
CA CYS A 5 13.50 6.45 -7.26
C CYS A 5 12.11 5.84 -7.45
N SER A 6 11.41 6.20 -8.53
CA SER A 6 10.18 5.54 -8.94
C SER A 6 10.50 4.56 -10.08
N LEU A 7 10.19 3.29 -9.88
CA LEU A 7 10.32 2.25 -10.88
C LEU A 7 8.96 2.09 -11.57
N GLY A 8 8.82 2.79 -12.69
CA GLY A 8 7.55 3.03 -13.36
C GLY A 8 6.93 1.81 -14.04
N SER A 9 5.68 1.99 -14.44
CA SER A 9 4.81 0.97 -15.05
C SER A 9 5.22 0.51 -16.48
N LEU A 10 6.23 1.14 -17.07
CA LEU A 10 6.79 0.75 -18.36
C LEU A 10 7.88 -0.34 -18.26
N LEU A 11 8.35 -0.63 -17.06
CA LEU A 11 9.32 -1.68 -16.80
C LEU A 11 8.62 -3.03 -16.61
N SER A 12 9.23 -4.09 -17.08
CA SER A 12 8.85 -5.46 -16.72
C SER A 12 9.15 -5.75 -15.25
N VAL A 13 8.56 -6.80 -14.70
CA VAL A 13 8.85 -7.27 -13.34
C VAL A 13 10.35 -7.51 -13.15
N GLU A 14 10.99 -8.14 -14.15
CA GLU A 14 12.41 -8.47 -14.10
C GLU A 14 13.29 -7.22 -14.08
N GLU A 15 13.00 -6.23 -14.92
CA GLU A 15 13.71 -4.94 -14.95
C GLU A 15 13.56 -4.19 -13.63
N VAL A 16 12.36 -4.16 -13.03
CA VAL A 16 12.15 -3.57 -11.69
C VAL A 16 13.04 -4.26 -10.66
N LEU A 17 13.13 -5.59 -10.67
CA LEU A 17 13.94 -6.33 -9.72
C LEU A 17 15.44 -6.15 -9.96
N GLN A 18 15.89 -6.00 -11.20
CA GLN A 18 17.28 -5.67 -11.55
C GLN A 18 17.62 -4.24 -11.09
N CYS A 19 16.79 -3.26 -11.40
CA CYS A 19 16.96 -1.89 -10.92
C CYS A 19 16.99 -1.83 -9.38
N THR A 20 16.11 -2.57 -8.71
CA THR A 20 16.09 -2.67 -7.24
C THR A 20 17.41 -3.18 -6.69
N GLN A 21 17.99 -4.21 -7.32
CA GLN A 21 19.29 -4.74 -6.89
C GLN A 21 20.40 -3.70 -7.01
N ILE A 22 20.42 -2.94 -8.12
CA ILE A 22 21.40 -1.85 -8.31
C ILE A 22 21.20 -0.77 -7.25
N ILE A 23 19.94 -0.35 -7.02
CA ILE A 23 19.61 0.70 -6.05
C ILE A 23 19.98 0.28 -4.63
N SER A 24 19.89 -1.01 -4.29
CA SER A 24 20.20 -1.51 -2.94
C SER A 24 21.62 -1.19 -2.48
N ASP A 25 22.54 -1.05 -3.42
CA ASP A 25 23.95 -0.76 -3.17
C ASP A 25 24.28 0.74 -3.24
N THR A 26 23.24 1.60 -3.38
CA THR A 26 23.39 3.05 -3.47
C THR A 26 22.92 3.76 -2.20
N LYS A 27 23.07 5.10 -2.18
CA LYS A 27 22.55 5.99 -1.12
C LYS A 27 21.13 6.52 -1.42
N ILE A 28 20.38 5.88 -2.31
CA ILE A 28 18.98 6.23 -2.57
C ILE A 28 18.16 5.88 -1.33
N ASP A 29 17.33 6.82 -0.86
CA ASP A 29 16.57 6.70 0.39
C ASP A 29 15.32 5.83 0.24
N SER A 30 14.67 5.87 -0.94
CA SER A 30 13.39 5.18 -1.14
C SER A 30 13.14 4.74 -2.58
N ILE A 31 12.43 3.62 -2.71
CA ILE A 31 11.95 3.08 -3.98
C ILE A 31 10.42 3.13 -3.96
N TRP A 32 9.82 3.61 -5.05
CA TRP A 32 8.38 3.75 -5.20
C TRP A 32 7.88 2.94 -6.36
N ILE A 33 6.86 2.13 -6.11
CA ILE A 33 6.22 1.25 -7.10
C ILE A 33 4.82 1.79 -7.42
N PRO A 34 4.54 2.14 -8.66
CA PRO A 34 3.19 2.52 -9.09
C PRO A 34 2.28 1.30 -9.28
N GLU A 35 0.98 1.52 -9.20
CA GLU A 35 -0.03 0.55 -9.60
C GLU A 35 -0.98 1.21 -10.60
N THR A 36 -0.98 0.67 -11.81
CA THR A 36 -1.87 1.10 -12.89
C THR A 36 -2.63 -0.10 -13.45
N TRP A 37 -2.25 -0.62 -14.60
CA TRP A 37 -2.84 -1.82 -15.24
C TRP A 37 -1.80 -2.92 -15.51
N GLY A 38 -0.60 -2.79 -14.98
CA GLY A 38 0.51 -3.73 -15.22
C GLY A 38 0.76 -4.65 -14.03
N MET A 39 1.53 -4.17 -13.06
CA MET A 39 1.95 -4.97 -11.92
C MET A 39 1.08 -4.69 -10.69
N GLU A 40 0.75 -5.77 -9.96
CA GLU A 40 0.08 -5.68 -8.67
C GLU A 40 1.08 -5.20 -7.60
N ASN A 41 0.68 -4.18 -6.85
CA ASN A 41 1.61 -3.40 -6.03
C ASN A 41 2.20 -4.17 -4.84
N PHE A 42 1.37 -4.87 -4.06
CA PHE A 42 1.87 -5.57 -2.86
C PHE A 42 2.79 -6.74 -3.20
N SER A 43 2.52 -7.45 -4.30
CA SER A 43 3.40 -8.50 -4.80
C SER A 43 4.78 -7.95 -5.16
N MET A 44 4.81 -6.81 -5.87
CA MET A 44 6.07 -6.15 -6.22
C MET A 44 6.78 -5.58 -5.00
N LEU A 45 6.07 -4.91 -4.10
CA LEU A 45 6.68 -4.38 -2.86
C LEU A 45 7.25 -5.50 -1.99
N GLY A 46 6.60 -6.66 -1.92
CA GLY A 46 7.12 -7.84 -1.24
C GLY A 46 8.45 -8.32 -1.85
N ALA A 47 8.53 -8.38 -3.17
CA ALA A 47 9.75 -8.75 -3.88
C ALA A 47 10.89 -7.73 -3.68
N VAL A 48 10.56 -6.43 -3.78
CA VAL A 48 11.48 -5.30 -3.52
C VAL A 48 11.97 -5.31 -2.07
N ALA A 49 11.09 -5.61 -1.10
CA ALA A 49 11.44 -5.70 0.31
C ALA A 49 12.57 -6.71 0.58
N ASN A 50 12.51 -7.86 -0.10
CA ASN A 50 13.51 -8.91 0.03
C ASN A 50 14.86 -8.57 -0.63
N LYS A 51 14.85 -7.71 -1.66
CA LYS A 51 16.06 -7.30 -2.38
C LYS A 51 16.74 -6.07 -1.77
N THR A 52 16.09 -5.38 -0.84
CA THR A 52 16.60 -4.16 -0.20
C THR A 52 16.76 -4.33 1.31
N LYS A 53 17.70 -3.60 1.93
CA LYS A 53 17.96 -3.67 3.38
C LYS A 53 17.67 -2.38 4.12
N THR A 54 17.91 -1.25 3.50
CA THR A 54 17.87 0.08 4.15
C THR A 54 16.87 1.04 3.50
N GLN A 55 16.61 0.89 2.21
CA GLN A 55 15.72 1.75 1.46
C GLN A 55 14.28 1.66 2.00
N LYS A 56 13.61 2.79 2.17
CA LYS A 56 12.15 2.79 2.31
C LYS A 56 11.53 2.29 1.01
N ILE A 57 10.43 1.56 1.11
CA ILE A 57 9.68 1.10 -0.04
C ILE A 57 8.27 1.66 0.03
N GLY A 58 7.74 2.14 -1.08
CA GLY A 58 6.44 2.81 -1.08
C GLY A 58 5.60 2.50 -2.30
N SER A 59 4.29 2.57 -2.11
CA SER A 59 3.32 2.56 -3.20
C SER A 59 3.06 3.98 -3.70
N SER A 60 3.06 4.18 -5.02
CA SER A 60 2.73 5.47 -5.64
C SER A 60 1.80 5.29 -6.85
N ILE A 61 0.62 4.93 -6.62
CA ILE A 61 -0.20 4.72 -5.42
C ILE A 61 -0.93 3.38 -5.49
N ILE A 62 -1.49 2.88 -4.37
CA ILE A 62 -2.51 1.83 -4.40
C ILE A 62 -3.88 2.47 -4.64
N ASN A 63 -4.60 1.95 -5.63
CA ASN A 63 -5.94 2.40 -5.97
C ASN A 63 -6.96 1.90 -4.93
N ILE A 64 -7.72 2.83 -4.31
CA ILE A 64 -8.74 2.50 -3.31
C ILE A 64 -10.02 1.87 -3.91
N TYR A 65 -10.15 1.80 -5.23
CA TYR A 65 -11.26 1.09 -5.88
C TYR A 65 -10.90 -0.34 -6.27
N SER A 66 -9.61 -0.70 -6.25
CA SER A 66 -9.17 -2.05 -6.66
C SER A 66 -9.25 -3.12 -5.55
N ARG A 67 -9.33 -2.70 -4.28
CA ARG A 67 -9.35 -3.62 -3.11
C ARG A 67 -10.16 -3.03 -1.98
N SER A 68 -10.70 -3.87 -1.09
CA SER A 68 -11.31 -3.39 0.15
C SER A 68 -10.26 -2.77 1.10
N PRO A 69 -10.67 -1.85 2.00
CA PRO A 69 -9.75 -1.27 2.98
C PRO A 69 -9.12 -2.31 3.90
N SER A 70 -9.84 -3.40 4.19
CA SER A 70 -9.32 -4.53 4.97
C SER A 70 -8.21 -5.27 4.22
N THR A 71 -8.40 -5.53 2.93
CA THR A 71 -7.36 -6.17 2.09
C THR A 71 -6.11 -5.32 1.97
N ILE A 72 -6.27 -4.00 1.80
CA ILE A 72 -5.14 -3.06 1.79
C ILE A 72 -4.40 -3.09 3.15
N SER A 73 -5.13 -3.12 4.26
CA SER A 73 -4.53 -3.20 5.59
C SER A 73 -3.70 -4.48 5.79
N MET A 74 -4.23 -5.63 5.33
CA MET A 74 -3.52 -6.91 5.39
C MET A 74 -2.25 -6.90 4.53
N GLY A 75 -2.35 -6.42 3.29
CA GLY A 75 -1.20 -6.31 2.39
C GLY A 75 -0.13 -5.37 2.93
N ALA A 76 -0.55 -4.22 3.46
CA ALA A 76 0.36 -3.25 4.06
C ALA A 76 1.09 -3.83 5.29
N ALA A 77 0.36 -4.47 6.22
CA ALA A 77 0.96 -5.08 7.40
C ALA A 77 1.96 -6.20 7.04
N THR A 78 1.60 -7.04 6.06
CA THR A 78 2.48 -8.11 5.58
C THR A 78 3.76 -7.54 4.95
N THR A 79 3.61 -6.57 4.05
CA THR A 79 4.76 -5.94 3.37
C THR A 79 5.64 -5.17 4.34
N ASP A 80 5.05 -4.50 5.34
CA ASP A 80 5.83 -3.81 6.37
C ASP A 80 6.65 -4.79 7.22
N THR A 81 6.07 -5.94 7.56
CA THR A 81 6.78 -7.02 8.26
C THR A 81 7.93 -7.57 7.41
N LEU A 82 7.69 -7.87 6.14
CA LEU A 82 8.72 -8.35 5.20
C LEU A 82 9.86 -7.35 5.03
N SER A 83 9.55 -6.06 5.08
CA SER A 83 10.52 -4.99 4.94
C SER A 83 11.18 -4.53 6.25
N ASN A 84 10.84 -5.13 7.40
CA ASN A 84 11.30 -4.70 8.73
C ASN A 84 10.95 -3.22 9.01
N GLY A 85 9.68 -2.82 8.78
CA GLY A 85 9.20 -1.49 9.12
C GLY A 85 9.60 -0.39 8.13
N ARG A 86 9.86 -0.72 6.86
CA ARG A 86 10.30 0.23 5.83
C ARG A 86 9.21 0.66 4.86
N LEU A 87 7.98 0.12 4.99
CA LEU A 87 6.90 0.44 4.09
C LEU A 87 6.37 1.86 4.28
N ILE A 88 6.06 2.52 3.17
CA ILE A 88 5.28 3.76 3.10
C ILE A 88 4.05 3.47 2.24
N LEU A 89 2.87 3.49 2.84
CA LEU A 89 1.62 3.22 2.14
C LEU A 89 1.08 4.50 1.50
N GLY A 90 1.19 4.61 0.17
CA GLY A 90 0.57 5.65 -0.62
C GLY A 90 -0.76 5.18 -1.21
N LEU A 91 -1.82 5.94 -1.01
CA LEU A 91 -3.17 5.66 -1.50
C LEU A 91 -3.61 6.73 -2.49
N GLY A 92 -4.43 6.33 -3.46
CA GLY A 92 -5.02 7.25 -4.43
C GLY A 92 -6.35 6.77 -4.98
N THR A 93 -7.08 7.68 -5.60
CA THR A 93 -8.39 7.39 -6.21
C THR A 93 -8.28 6.89 -7.65
N SER A 94 -7.09 6.95 -8.23
CA SER A 94 -6.88 6.66 -9.65
C SER A 94 -7.68 7.61 -10.58
N SER A 95 -8.03 7.16 -11.77
CA SER A 95 -8.82 7.90 -12.75
C SER A 95 -10.07 7.12 -13.16
N VAL A 96 -11.07 7.83 -13.68
CA VAL A 96 -12.35 7.22 -14.10
C VAL A 96 -12.13 6.02 -15.04
N PRO A 97 -11.33 6.08 -16.13
CA PRO A 97 -11.14 4.93 -17.01
C PRO A 97 -10.50 3.73 -16.30
N ILE A 98 -9.57 3.95 -15.39
CA ILE A 98 -8.95 2.84 -14.64
C ILE A 98 -9.97 2.20 -13.69
N VAL A 99 -10.78 3.01 -13.03
CA VAL A 99 -11.77 2.51 -12.06
C VAL A 99 -12.94 1.85 -12.77
N GLU A 100 -13.52 2.49 -13.79
CA GLU A 100 -14.75 2.02 -14.42
C GLU A 100 -14.50 1.00 -15.51
N ASP A 101 -13.58 1.27 -16.44
CA ASP A 101 -13.36 0.41 -17.59
C ASP A 101 -12.46 -0.79 -17.27
N PHE A 102 -11.45 -0.61 -16.39
CA PHE A 102 -10.50 -1.68 -16.07
C PHE A 102 -10.89 -2.49 -14.84
N HIS A 103 -11.34 -1.85 -13.76
CA HIS A 103 -11.74 -2.54 -12.53
C HIS A 103 -13.23 -2.87 -12.46
N GLY A 104 -14.08 -2.29 -13.31
CA GLY A 104 -15.54 -2.49 -13.30
C GLY A 104 -16.25 -1.91 -12.09
N GLU A 105 -15.61 -0.97 -11.38
CA GLU A 105 -16.15 -0.29 -10.22
C GLU A 105 -16.67 1.10 -10.60
N LYS A 106 -17.61 1.65 -9.84
CA LYS A 106 -18.08 3.02 -10.07
C LYS A 106 -17.19 4.05 -9.41
N PHE A 107 -16.79 5.08 -10.15
CA PHE A 107 -16.02 6.21 -9.62
C PHE A 107 -16.92 7.20 -8.89
N GLU A 108 -17.39 6.83 -7.71
CA GLU A 108 -18.31 7.61 -6.91
C GLU A 108 -17.70 8.04 -5.58
N ASN A 109 -18.01 9.27 -5.14
CA ASN A 109 -17.64 9.82 -3.84
C ASN A 109 -16.14 9.66 -3.48
N PRO A 110 -15.17 9.99 -4.36
CA PRO A 110 -13.75 9.65 -4.16
C PRO A 110 -13.17 10.25 -2.87
N VAL A 111 -13.56 11.46 -2.50
CA VAL A 111 -13.07 12.12 -1.28
C VAL A 111 -13.59 11.42 -0.01
N GLN A 112 -14.89 11.08 0.01
CA GLN A 112 -15.48 10.38 1.14
C GLN A 112 -14.92 8.97 1.25
N ARG A 113 -14.81 8.25 0.12
CA ARG A 113 -14.21 6.92 0.06
C ARG A 113 -12.77 6.95 0.59
N MET A 114 -11.93 7.87 0.15
CA MET A 114 -10.56 8.02 0.63
C MET A 114 -10.50 8.25 2.14
N ARG A 115 -11.35 9.12 2.67
CA ARG A 115 -11.42 9.38 4.12
C ARG A 115 -11.71 8.11 4.89
N GLU A 116 -12.75 7.37 4.50
CA GLU A 116 -13.13 6.13 5.16
C GLU A 116 -12.07 5.03 5.02
N TYR A 117 -11.40 4.94 3.86
CA TYR A 117 -10.25 4.05 3.69
C TYR A 117 -9.14 4.33 4.69
N VAL A 118 -8.73 5.58 4.83
CA VAL A 118 -7.67 5.97 5.78
C VAL A 118 -8.07 5.66 7.23
N GLU A 119 -9.32 5.95 7.60
CA GLU A 119 -9.85 5.67 8.93
C GLU A 119 -9.86 4.16 9.23
N ILE A 120 -10.41 3.35 8.31
CA ILE A 120 -10.50 1.89 8.47
C ILE A 120 -9.11 1.27 8.52
N ILE A 121 -8.19 1.66 7.63
CA ILE A 121 -6.82 1.15 7.60
C ILE A 121 -6.11 1.46 8.93
N ARG A 122 -6.24 2.68 9.46
CA ARG A 122 -5.68 3.04 10.77
C ARG A 122 -6.25 2.20 11.90
N LEU A 123 -7.56 1.99 11.91
CA LEU A 123 -8.22 1.13 12.89
C LEU A 123 -7.72 -0.32 12.79
N SER A 124 -7.63 -0.85 11.57
CA SER A 124 -7.19 -2.23 11.30
C SER A 124 -5.76 -2.50 11.79
N LEU A 125 -4.88 -1.53 11.63
CA LEU A 125 -3.46 -1.65 11.99
C LEU A 125 -3.20 -1.41 13.49
N THR A 126 -4.14 -0.77 14.20
CA THR A 126 -3.93 -0.37 15.61
C THR A 126 -4.82 -1.10 16.62
N LYS A 127 -5.98 -1.60 16.20
CA LYS A 127 -6.98 -2.20 17.09
C LYS A 127 -7.14 -3.71 16.88
N LYS A 128 -7.51 -4.39 17.96
CA LYS A 128 -7.79 -5.84 17.94
C LYS A 128 -9.14 -6.17 17.30
N GLN A 129 -10.06 -5.24 17.26
CA GLN A 129 -11.41 -5.38 16.74
C GLN A 129 -11.80 -4.10 16.03
N ILE A 130 -12.40 -4.23 14.85
CA ILE A 130 -12.87 -3.11 14.05
C ILE A 130 -14.38 -3.08 14.17
N ASN A 131 -14.89 -1.94 14.61
CA ASN A 131 -16.29 -1.57 14.49
C ASN A 131 -16.30 -0.19 13.84
N TYR A 132 -16.77 -0.11 12.61
CA TYR A 132 -16.76 1.11 11.81
C TYR A 132 -18.09 1.25 11.09
N SER A 133 -18.75 2.38 11.25
CA SER A 133 -19.96 2.76 10.51
C SER A 133 -19.71 4.11 9.84
N GLY A 134 -19.64 4.10 8.52
CA GLY A 134 -19.42 5.26 7.67
C GLY A 134 -20.59 5.50 6.73
N LYS A 135 -20.37 6.36 5.73
CA LYS A 135 -21.35 6.60 4.65
C LYS A 135 -21.26 5.58 3.52
N ILE A 136 -20.09 4.96 3.35
CA ILE A 136 -19.78 4.02 2.27
C ILE A 136 -19.53 2.62 2.84
N PHE A 137 -18.90 2.52 4.00
CA PHE A 137 -18.51 1.26 4.61
C PHE A 137 -19.13 1.07 5.97
N ASP A 138 -19.69 -0.13 6.16
CA ASP A 138 -20.08 -0.68 7.46
C ASP A 138 -19.27 -1.95 7.70
N LEU A 139 -18.41 -1.94 8.73
CA LEU A 139 -17.54 -3.06 9.04
C LEU A 139 -17.72 -3.48 10.49
N LEU A 140 -18.10 -4.74 10.66
CA LEU A 140 -18.14 -5.41 11.96
C LEU A 140 -17.19 -6.61 11.90
N SER A 141 -16.00 -6.47 12.46
CA SER A 141 -15.03 -7.57 12.46
C SER A 141 -14.97 -8.22 13.84
N PHE A 142 -15.35 -9.51 13.88
CA PHE A 142 -15.14 -10.38 15.03
C PHE A 142 -13.76 -11.07 14.99
N LEU A 143 -13.01 -10.91 13.90
CA LEU A 143 -11.74 -11.57 13.69
C LEU A 143 -10.61 -10.78 14.36
N LYS A 144 -9.82 -11.48 15.17
CA LYS A 144 -8.54 -10.95 15.66
C LYS A 144 -7.51 -11.13 14.55
N LEU A 145 -6.82 -10.05 14.14
CA LEU A 145 -5.64 -10.19 13.29
C LEU A 145 -4.62 -11.13 13.97
N PRO A 146 -3.92 -11.99 13.21
CA PRO A 146 -2.85 -12.83 13.74
C PRO A 146 -1.81 -12.02 14.51
N GLN A 147 -1.19 -12.64 15.52
CA GLN A 147 -0.22 -11.98 16.41
C GLN A 147 0.95 -11.32 15.66
N ALA A 148 1.40 -11.94 14.57
CA ALA A 148 2.47 -11.40 13.72
C ALA A 148 2.16 -10.02 13.11
N LEU A 149 0.88 -9.76 12.81
CA LEU A 149 0.45 -8.46 12.28
C LEU A 149 0.24 -7.40 13.39
N LYS A 150 0.19 -7.82 14.66
CA LYS A 150 0.03 -6.90 15.81
C LYS A 150 1.32 -6.19 16.17
N ASN A 151 2.45 -6.75 15.80
CA ASN A 151 3.78 -6.22 16.08
C ASN A 151 4.35 -5.43 14.88
N SER A 152 3.52 -5.19 13.85
CA SER A 152 3.93 -4.30 12.77
C SER A 152 4.27 -2.93 13.35
N PRO A 153 5.47 -2.42 13.12
CA PRO A 153 5.91 -1.11 13.64
C PRO A 153 5.26 0.07 12.91
N PHE A 154 4.05 -0.11 12.34
CA PHE A 154 3.34 0.97 11.65
C PHE A 154 3.14 2.13 12.61
N PRO A 155 3.98 3.17 12.57
CA PRO A 155 3.69 4.38 13.31
C PRO A 155 2.47 5.01 12.64
N THR A 156 1.43 5.26 13.40
CA THR A 156 0.21 5.97 12.98
C THR A 156 0.49 7.35 12.35
N SER A 157 1.73 7.81 12.39
CA SER A 157 2.23 9.06 11.83
C SER A 157 2.65 9.00 10.34
N GLN A 158 2.73 7.83 9.72
CA GLN A 158 3.21 7.69 8.33
C GLN A 158 2.11 7.57 7.28
N VAL A 159 0.84 7.60 7.66
CA VAL A 159 -0.25 7.82 6.71
C VAL A 159 -0.36 9.34 6.52
N SER A 160 0.29 9.88 5.50
CA SER A 160 0.20 11.29 5.17
C SER A 160 -1.26 11.70 4.94
N LYS A 161 -1.61 12.86 5.48
CA LYS A 161 -2.91 13.51 5.26
C LYS A 161 -3.08 13.89 3.80
#